data_f3f623c237eb3b8bbafc186597aef8d0
#
_entry.id   f3f623c237eb3b8bbafc186597aef8d0
#
_cell.length_a   1.000
_cell.length_b   1.000
_cell.length_c   1.000
_cell.angle_alpha   90.00
_cell.angle_beta   90.00
_cell.angle_gamma   90.00
#
_symmetry.space_group_name_H-M   'P 1'
#
loop_
_entity.id
_entity.type
_entity.pdbx_description
1 polymer ?
#
loop_
_entity_poly.entity_id
_entity_poly.type
_entity_poly.pdbx_seq_one_letter_code
_entity_poly.pdbx_strand_id
1 'polypeptide(L)'
;MATAAAACNGGGLLCYKVLSVSMLILLLRGLVEPAAAACSVDAIYSFGDSIADTGNLLREGPIGFFASIGSYPYGQTLRKPTGRCSDGLLIIDYFAMALNLSLVSPYLDKGADFASGVNFAVAGATALDRSVLLLSGVMAPPASVPLSSQLDWFKSHLNATCPSQEDCTKKLAGALFLVGEIGGNDYNYGFLQGTGSIQPMKAYVPQVINAIMDVAKVSTIGTSLLI
;
A
#
# COMPACT_ATOMS: atom_id res chain seq x y z
N MET A 1 3.62 -10.57 15.56
CA MET A 1 2.31 -10.85 14.95
C MET A 1 1.48 -9.59 15.07
N ALA A 2 1.35 -8.86 13.98
CA ALA A 2 0.52 -7.66 13.91
C ALA A 2 -0.94 -8.09 13.74
N THR A 3 -1.81 -7.66 14.63
CA THR A 3 -3.27 -7.87 14.51
C THR A 3 -3.83 -6.69 13.74
N ALA A 4 -4.31 -6.95 12.52
CA ALA A 4 -5.05 -5.96 11.74
C ALA A 4 -6.41 -5.73 12.40
N ALA A 5 -6.72 -4.49 12.75
CA ALA A 5 -8.04 -4.08 13.25
C ALA A 5 -8.75 -3.27 12.16
N ALA A 6 -9.89 -3.76 11.67
CA ALA A 6 -10.72 -3.01 10.73
C ALA A 6 -11.78 -2.22 11.51
N ALA A 7 -11.85 -0.90 11.30
CA ALA A 7 -12.87 -0.04 11.88
C ALA A 7 -13.98 0.22 10.86
N CYS A 8 -15.21 -0.18 11.18
CA CYS A 8 -16.37 0.08 10.35
C CYS A 8 -17.15 1.28 10.88
N ASN A 9 -17.36 2.31 10.05
CA ASN A 9 -18.21 3.45 10.36
C ASN A 9 -19.68 3.12 10.03
N GLY A 10 -20.45 2.88 11.07
CA GLY A 10 -21.89 2.68 11.01
C GLY A 10 -22.41 2.40 12.41
N GLY A 11 -22.51 3.45 13.24
CA GLY A 11 -23.15 3.36 14.57
C GLY A 11 -22.45 2.46 15.59
N GLY A 12 -21.31 2.91 16.10
CA GLY A 12 -20.93 2.65 17.47
C GLY A 12 -20.72 1.21 17.95
N LEU A 13 -20.13 0.29 17.20
CA LEU A 13 -19.67 -0.99 17.76
C LEU A 13 -18.21 -1.26 17.37
N LEU A 14 -17.34 -1.24 18.37
CA LEU A 14 -15.98 -1.73 18.25
C LEU A 14 -16.03 -3.27 18.11
N CYS A 15 -15.45 -3.81 17.04
CA CYS A 15 -15.34 -5.24 16.83
C CYS A 15 -13.99 -5.74 17.40
N TYR A 16 -13.97 -6.35 18.58
CA TYR A 16 -12.81 -7.03 19.14
C TYR A 16 -12.90 -8.54 18.90
N LYS A 17 -11.90 -9.13 18.26
CA LYS A 17 -11.70 -10.59 18.34
C LYS A 17 -10.76 -10.89 19.51
N VAL A 18 -11.30 -11.31 20.64
CA VAL A 18 -10.54 -11.97 21.70
C VAL A 18 -10.76 -13.47 21.54
N LEU A 19 -9.75 -14.20 21.15
CA LEU A 19 -9.74 -15.66 21.20
C LEU A 19 -9.48 -16.06 22.66
N SER A 20 -10.53 -16.36 23.41
CA SER A 20 -10.40 -16.97 24.74
C SER A 20 -10.83 -18.44 24.66
N VAL A 21 -10.19 -19.26 25.51
CA VAL A 21 -10.34 -20.73 25.64
C VAL A 21 -11.76 -21.14 26.08
N SER A 22 -12.67 -20.22 26.27
CA SER A 22 -14.06 -20.46 26.68
C SER A 22 -14.99 -20.95 25.59
N MET A 23 -14.53 -21.16 24.37
CA MET A 23 -15.38 -21.58 23.23
C MET A 23 -15.91 -23.00 23.31
N LEU A 24 -15.39 -23.84 24.24
CA LEU A 24 -15.81 -25.24 24.36
C LEU A 24 -17.10 -25.44 25.19
N ILE A 25 -17.50 -24.47 26.00
CA ILE A 25 -18.66 -24.57 26.88
C ILE A 25 -19.97 -24.05 26.23
N LEU A 26 -19.85 -23.21 25.19
CA LEU A 26 -21.01 -22.62 24.51
C LEU A 26 -21.66 -23.52 23.44
N LEU A 27 -20.99 -24.59 23.04
CA LEU A 27 -21.53 -25.61 22.08
C LEU A 27 -22.70 -26.43 22.66
N LEU A 28 -22.93 -26.39 23.95
CA LEU A 28 -24.00 -27.15 24.62
C LEU A 28 -25.30 -26.39 24.81
N ARG A 29 -25.45 -25.12 24.42
CA ARG A 29 -26.66 -24.34 24.67
C ARG A 29 -27.34 -23.69 23.46
N GLY A 30 -26.98 -24.04 22.24
CA GLY A 30 -27.76 -23.64 21.05
C GLY A 30 -27.89 -22.10 20.84
N LEU A 31 -27.07 -21.27 21.49
CA LEU A 31 -27.04 -19.83 21.30
C LEU A 31 -25.72 -19.45 20.59
N VAL A 32 -25.60 -19.83 19.32
CA VAL A 32 -24.66 -19.16 18.44
C VAL A 32 -25.32 -17.84 18.06
N GLU A 33 -24.97 -16.77 18.76
CA GLU A 33 -25.30 -15.44 18.22
C GLU A 33 -24.69 -15.34 16.82
N PRO A 34 -25.41 -14.77 15.84
CA PRO A 34 -24.85 -14.57 14.52
C PRO A 34 -23.54 -13.75 14.70
N ALA A 35 -22.44 -14.31 14.24
CA ALA A 35 -21.17 -13.62 14.27
C ALA A 35 -21.40 -12.20 13.76
N ALA A 36 -20.99 -11.21 14.55
CA ALA A 36 -21.05 -9.81 14.13
C ALA A 36 -20.56 -9.74 12.67
N ALA A 37 -21.34 -9.10 11.82
CA ALA A 37 -21.07 -9.04 10.39
C ALA A 37 -19.59 -8.69 10.21
N ALA A 38 -18.82 -9.65 9.73
CA ALA A 38 -17.41 -9.39 9.45
C ALA A 38 -17.39 -8.28 8.41
N CYS A 39 -16.72 -7.15 8.72
CA CYS A 39 -16.53 -6.10 7.73
C CYS A 39 -15.87 -6.74 6.50
N SER A 40 -16.59 -6.83 5.39
CA SER A 40 -16.00 -7.28 4.14
C SER A 40 -15.08 -6.19 3.63
N VAL A 41 -13.87 -6.58 3.23
CA VAL A 41 -13.00 -5.70 2.46
C VAL A 41 -13.18 -6.09 1.00
N ASP A 42 -13.60 -5.15 0.18
CA ASP A 42 -13.96 -5.38 -1.21
C ASP A 42 -12.83 -5.00 -2.17
N ALA A 43 -11.90 -4.14 -1.75
CA ALA A 43 -10.78 -3.68 -2.55
C ALA A 43 -9.58 -3.26 -1.69
N ILE A 44 -8.38 -3.32 -2.25
CA ILE A 44 -7.14 -2.83 -1.63
C ILE A 44 -6.56 -1.70 -2.48
N TYR A 45 -6.32 -0.54 -1.87
CA TYR A 45 -5.56 0.55 -2.46
C TYR A 45 -4.21 0.67 -1.75
N SER A 46 -3.12 0.48 -2.49
CA SER A 46 -1.78 0.41 -1.90
C SER A 46 -0.86 1.48 -2.45
N PHE A 47 -0.09 2.09 -1.55
CA PHE A 47 0.96 3.05 -1.83
C PHE A 47 2.25 2.56 -1.19
N GLY A 48 3.40 2.86 -1.79
CA GLY A 48 4.65 2.38 -1.20
C GLY A 48 5.83 2.37 -2.17
N ASP A 49 6.81 1.58 -1.82
CA ASP A 49 8.04 1.41 -2.59
C ASP A 49 8.21 -0.03 -3.14
N SER A 50 9.46 -0.50 -3.26
CA SER A 50 9.79 -1.82 -3.83
C SER A 50 9.19 -3.00 -3.07
N ILE A 51 8.84 -2.81 -1.80
CA ILE A 51 8.29 -3.88 -0.95
C ILE A 51 6.81 -4.10 -1.25
N ALA A 52 6.15 -3.10 -1.85
CA ALA A 52 4.73 -3.15 -2.22
C ALA A 52 4.49 -3.12 -3.73
N ASP A 53 5.46 -2.77 -4.58
CA ASP A 53 5.28 -2.62 -6.04
C ASP A 53 4.93 -3.95 -6.72
N THR A 54 3.73 -4.06 -7.28
CA THR A 54 3.26 -5.23 -8.02
C THR A 54 3.59 -5.18 -9.52
N GLY A 55 4.38 -4.18 -9.96
CA GLY A 55 4.90 -4.09 -11.32
C GLY A 55 4.77 -2.72 -11.99
N ASN A 56 4.57 -1.64 -11.24
CA ASN A 56 4.56 -0.28 -11.79
C ASN A 56 5.92 0.10 -12.37
N LEU A 57 7.01 -0.09 -11.61
CA LEU A 57 8.35 0.25 -12.10
C LEU A 57 8.71 -0.54 -13.36
N LEU A 58 8.31 -1.80 -13.47
CA LEU A 58 8.55 -2.58 -14.69
C LEU A 58 7.93 -1.91 -15.93
N ARG A 59 6.80 -1.22 -15.76
CA ARG A 59 6.07 -0.52 -16.84
C ARG A 59 6.62 0.87 -17.12
N GLU A 60 7.20 1.53 -16.11
CA GLU A 60 7.95 2.78 -16.28
C GLU A 60 9.28 2.58 -17.04
N GLY A 61 9.81 1.37 -17.05
CA GLY A 61 11.11 1.05 -17.63
C GLY A 61 12.21 1.06 -16.57
N PRO A 62 12.44 -0.09 -15.89
CA PRO A 62 13.42 -0.19 -14.82
C PRO A 62 14.84 0.05 -15.33
N ILE A 63 15.59 0.85 -14.60
CA ILE A 63 17.01 1.16 -14.87
C ILE A 63 17.88 0.94 -13.63
N GLY A 64 19.20 0.86 -13.82
CA GLY A 64 20.15 0.75 -12.73
C GLY A 64 19.94 -0.49 -11.88
N PHE A 65 19.86 -0.32 -10.58
CA PHE A 65 19.70 -1.42 -9.61
C PHE A 65 18.47 -2.30 -9.87
N PHE A 66 17.41 -1.71 -10.41
CA PHE A 66 16.14 -2.42 -10.69
C PHE A 66 16.04 -2.99 -12.11
N ALA A 67 17.07 -2.89 -12.95
CA ALA A 67 17.01 -3.34 -14.34
C ALA A 67 16.61 -4.82 -14.50
N SER A 68 16.91 -5.65 -13.51
CA SER A 68 16.66 -7.10 -13.53
C SER A 68 15.29 -7.54 -13.02
N ILE A 69 14.43 -6.65 -12.50
CA ILE A 69 13.13 -7.06 -11.93
C ILE A 69 12.17 -7.68 -12.94
N GLY A 70 12.42 -7.47 -14.22
CA GLY A 70 11.70 -8.10 -15.34
C GLY A 70 12.27 -9.46 -15.78
N SER A 71 13.22 -10.04 -15.05
CA SER A 71 13.88 -11.30 -15.41
C SER A 71 14.10 -12.19 -14.18
N TYR A 72 14.26 -13.50 -14.41
CA TYR A 72 14.59 -14.43 -13.32
C TYR A 72 15.91 -14.03 -12.62
N PRO A 73 16.00 -14.25 -11.28
CA PRO A 73 15.14 -15.09 -10.44
C PRO A 73 13.86 -14.40 -9.92
N TYR A 74 13.63 -13.12 -10.24
CA TYR A 74 12.38 -12.44 -9.84
C TYR A 74 11.16 -13.15 -10.44
N GLY A 75 10.12 -13.35 -9.65
CA GLY A 75 8.88 -13.98 -10.07
C GLY A 75 8.95 -15.50 -10.27
N GLN A 76 9.98 -16.16 -9.75
CA GLN A 76 10.17 -17.61 -9.89
C GLN A 76 8.98 -18.40 -9.33
N THR A 77 8.46 -18.03 -8.15
CA THR A 77 7.29 -18.66 -7.53
C THR A 77 6.03 -18.47 -8.38
N LEU A 78 5.88 -17.33 -9.03
CA LEU A 78 4.78 -17.02 -9.94
C LEU A 78 5.00 -17.55 -11.36
N ARG A 79 6.14 -18.24 -11.60
CA ARG A 79 6.59 -18.79 -12.88
C ARG A 79 6.74 -17.75 -13.99
N LYS A 80 6.81 -16.47 -13.63
CA LYS A 80 7.09 -15.35 -14.54
C LYS A 80 7.50 -14.11 -13.73
N PRO A 81 8.45 -13.32 -14.22
CA PRO A 81 8.73 -12.01 -13.67
C PRO A 81 7.51 -11.09 -13.80
N THR A 82 7.16 -10.38 -12.75
CA THR A 82 5.98 -9.52 -12.67
C THR A 82 6.30 -8.06 -12.38
N GLY A 83 7.59 -7.77 -12.12
CA GLY A 83 8.03 -6.47 -11.62
C GLY A 83 8.04 -6.38 -10.09
N ARG A 84 7.60 -7.41 -9.38
CA ARG A 84 7.80 -7.51 -7.92
C ARG A 84 9.28 -7.66 -7.60
N CYS A 85 9.79 -6.90 -6.66
CA CYS A 85 11.15 -7.07 -6.14
C CYS A 85 11.26 -8.29 -5.22
N SER A 86 10.79 -9.44 -5.70
CA SER A 86 10.70 -10.71 -4.99
C SER A 86 10.81 -11.86 -5.97
N ASP A 87 11.26 -13.02 -5.52
CA ASP A 87 11.17 -14.27 -6.27
C ASP A 87 9.73 -14.82 -6.32
N GLY A 88 8.82 -14.24 -5.55
CA GLY A 88 7.43 -14.66 -5.42
C GLY A 88 6.46 -13.53 -5.10
N LEU A 89 5.75 -13.69 -4.00
CA LEU A 89 4.70 -12.82 -3.54
C LEU A 89 5.23 -11.73 -2.60
N LEU A 90 4.51 -10.62 -2.52
CA LEU A 90 4.70 -9.52 -1.58
C LEU A 90 3.65 -9.57 -0.47
N ILE A 91 3.82 -8.79 0.57
CA ILE A 91 2.87 -8.69 1.70
C ILE A 91 1.45 -8.37 1.21
N ILE A 92 1.31 -7.44 0.26
CA ILE A 92 0.02 -7.07 -0.33
C ILE A 92 -0.70 -8.28 -0.98
N ASP A 93 0.05 -9.19 -1.60
CA ASP A 93 -0.53 -10.38 -2.23
C ASP A 93 -1.14 -11.31 -1.18
N TYR A 94 -0.47 -11.47 -0.03
CA TYR A 94 -1.01 -12.25 1.09
C TYR A 94 -2.25 -11.60 1.71
N PHE A 95 -2.31 -10.27 1.79
CA PHE A 95 -3.53 -9.57 2.19
C PHE A 95 -4.67 -9.83 1.21
N ALA A 96 -4.43 -9.70 -0.09
CA ALA A 96 -5.44 -9.99 -1.11
C ALA A 96 -5.97 -11.43 -0.98
N MET A 97 -5.06 -12.41 -0.86
CA MET A 97 -5.44 -13.82 -0.68
C MET A 97 -6.23 -14.05 0.61
N ALA A 98 -5.81 -13.45 1.74
CA ALA A 98 -6.49 -13.60 3.03
C ALA A 98 -7.91 -12.97 3.03
N LEU A 99 -8.14 -11.97 2.19
CA LEU A 99 -9.41 -11.28 1.99
C LEU A 99 -10.24 -11.90 0.85
N ASN A 100 -9.76 -12.99 0.23
CA ASN A 100 -10.39 -13.64 -0.92
C ASN A 100 -10.56 -12.68 -2.12
N LEU A 101 -9.61 -11.79 -2.31
CA LEU A 101 -9.51 -10.88 -3.46
C LEU A 101 -8.52 -11.41 -4.50
N SER A 102 -8.67 -10.98 -5.74
CA SER A 102 -7.63 -11.16 -6.76
C SER A 102 -6.36 -10.38 -6.38
N LEU A 103 -5.19 -10.84 -6.85
CA LEU A 103 -3.94 -10.12 -6.64
C LEU A 103 -4.06 -8.70 -7.22
N VAL A 104 -3.65 -7.70 -6.44
CA VAL A 104 -3.85 -6.29 -6.79
C VAL A 104 -2.93 -5.87 -7.93
N SER A 105 -3.54 -5.38 -9.00
CA SER A 105 -2.84 -4.98 -10.21
C SER A 105 -2.14 -3.62 -10.05
N PRO A 106 -0.98 -3.43 -10.70
CA PRO A 106 -0.30 -2.13 -10.70
C PRO A 106 -1.07 -1.12 -11.57
N TYR A 107 -1.13 0.13 -11.13
CA TYR A 107 -1.87 1.23 -11.77
C TYR A 107 -1.50 1.46 -13.24
N LEU A 108 -0.23 1.27 -13.58
CA LEU A 108 0.26 1.47 -14.94
C LEU A 108 -0.09 0.34 -15.91
N ASP A 109 -0.70 -0.73 -15.44
CA ASP A 109 -1.24 -1.79 -16.30
C ASP A 109 -2.58 -1.36 -16.92
N LYS A 110 -2.53 -0.80 -18.11
CA LYS A 110 -3.72 -0.26 -18.81
C LYS A 110 -4.76 -1.31 -19.17
N GLY A 111 -4.39 -2.59 -19.18
CA GLY A 111 -5.29 -3.71 -19.48
C GLY A 111 -5.76 -4.46 -18.23
N ALA A 112 -5.36 -4.03 -17.04
CA ALA A 112 -5.69 -4.73 -15.81
C ALA A 112 -7.14 -4.52 -15.37
N ASP A 113 -7.69 -5.54 -14.72
CA ASP A 113 -8.90 -5.41 -13.93
C ASP A 113 -8.56 -4.81 -12.55
N PHE A 114 -9.24 -3.76 -12.17
CA PHE A 114 -9.11 -3.07 -10.89
C PHE A 114 -10.29 -3.34 -9.93
N ALA A 115 -11.04 -4.40 -10.14
CA ALA A 115 -12.18 -4.74 -9.27
C ALA A 115 -11.74 -5.00 -7.82
N SER A 116 -10.57 -5.61 -7.61
CA SER A 116 -10.00 -5.87 -6.29
C SER A 116 -9.12 -4.72 -5.74
N GLY A 117 -9.15 -3.55 -6.38
CA GLY A 117 -8.36 -2.38 -6.00
C GLY A 117 -7.15 -2.12 -6.91
N VAL A 118 -6.28 -1.20 -6.48
CA VAL A 118 -5.16 -0.71 -7.31
C VAL A 118 -3.91 -0.57 -6.46
N ASN A 119 -2.78 -0.96 -7.02
CA ASN A 119 -1.47 -0.71 -6.44
C ASN A 119 -0.79 0.47 -7.13
N PHE A 120 -0.49 1.52 -6.36
CA PHE A 120 0.22 2.72 -6.82
C PHE A 120 1.69 2.72 -6.41
N ALA A 121 2.13 1.74 -5.60
CA ALA A 121 3.51 1.63 -5.14
C ALA A 121 4.48 1.47 -6.33
N VAL A 122 5.67 2.08 -6.22
CA VAL A 122 6.71 2.01 -7.25
C VAL A 122 8.05 1.72 -6.59
N ALA A 123 8.76 0.72 -7.08
CA ALA A 123 10.09 0.40 -6.56
C ALA A 123 11.04 1.62 -6.69
N GLY A 124 11.74 1.92 -5.60
CA GLY A 124 12.60 3.10 -5.49
C GLY A 124 11.87 4.39 -5.10
N ALA A 125 10.57 4.32 -4.84
CA ALA A 125 9.79 5.48 -4.40
C ALA A 125 10.29 6.06 -3.07
N THR A 126 10.13 7.37 -2.91
CA THR A 126 10.41 8.13 -1.70
C THR A 126 9.13 8.71 -1.13
N ALA A 127 9.09 8.97 0.17
CA ALA A 127 8.00 9.72 0.79
C ALA A 127 8.04 11.18 0.36
N LEU A 128 9.25 11.75 0.28
CA LEU A 128 9.48 13.15 -0.10
C LEU A 128 9.67 13.30 -1.61
N ASP A 129 9.29 14.45 -2.12
CA ASP A 129 9.56 14.84 -3.49
C ASP A 129 11.06 14.99 -3.73
N ARG A 130 11.49 14.72 -4.98
CA ARG A 130 12.88 14.83 -5.39
C ARG A 130 13.48 16.23 -5.14
N SER A 131 12.70 17.28 -5.29
CA SER A 131 13.12 18.66 -5.01
C SER A 131 13.48 18.86 -3.53
N VAL A 132 12.72 18.26 -2.62
CA VAL A 132 12.99 18.33 -1.18
C VAL A 132 14.24 17.57 -0.82
N LEU A 133 14.40 16.36 -1.36
CA LEU A 133 15.61 15.55 -1.16
C LEU A 133 16.86 16.25 -1.72
N LEU A 134 16.77 16.86 -2.90
CA LEU A 134 17.86 17.60 -3.52
C LEU A 134 18.34 18.77 -2.65
N LEU A 135 17.42 19.50 -2.02
CA LEU A 135 17.76 20.58 -1.06
C LEU A 135 18.54 20.05 0.15
N SER A 136 18.38 18.77 0.47
CA SER A 136 19.15 18.08 1.52
C SER A 136 20.42 17.40 0.99
N GLY A 137 20.79 17.63 -0.28
CA GLY A 137 21.95 17.05 -0.93
C GLY A 137 21.76 15.59 -1.36
N VAL A 138 20.54 15.08 -1.36
CA VAL A 138 20.23 13.70 -1.74
C VAL A 138 19.61 13.66 -3.14
N MET A 139 20.22 12.92 -4.07
CA MET A 139 19.74 12.74 -5.43
C MET A 139 18.95 11.45 -5.54
N ALA A 140 17.62 11.52 -5.57
CA ALA A 140 16.79 10.38 -5.93
C ALA A 140 16.89 10.10 -7.44
N PRO A 141 16.85 8.83 -7.89
CA PRO A 141 16.87 8.47 -9.30
C PRO A 141 15.73 9.15 -10.11
N PRO A 142 15.96 9.44 -11.40
CA PRO A 142 14.92 10.05 -12.25
C PRO A 142 13.60 9.29 -12.30
N ALA A 143 13.66 7.98 -12.24
CA ALA A 143 12.47 7.09 -12.24
C ALA A 143 11.83 6.92 -10.85
N SER A 144 12.35 7.59 -9.80
CA SER A 144 11.70 7.59 -8.49
C SER A 144 10.37 8.33 -8.56
N VAL A 145 9.29 7.63 -8.25
CA VAL A 145 7.92 8.18 -8.19
C VAL A 145 7.60 8.44 -6.73
N PRO A 146 7.62 9.71 -6.26
CA PRO A 146 7.37 10.03 -4.86
C PRO A 146 5.92 9.74 -4.46
N LEU A 147 5.69 9.67 -3.16
CA LEU A 147 4.38 9.36 -2.59
C LEU A 147 3.28 10.37 -3.02
N SER A 148 3.64 11.64 -3.23
CA SER A 148 2.76 12.66 -3.78
C SER A 148 2.23 12.30 -5.18
N SER A 149 3.08 11.79 -6.07
CA SER A 149 2.69 11.35 -7.40
C SER A 149 1.78 10.11 -7.37
N GLN A 150 2.04 9.18 -6.46
CA GLN A 150 1.18 8.02 -6.25
C GLN A 150 -0.23 8.46 -5.78
N LEU A 151 -0.30 9.47 -4.91
CA LEU A 151 -1.56 10.07 -4.49
C LEU A 151 -2.30 10.74 -5.65
N ASP A 152 -1.59 11.39 -6.57
CA ASP A 152 -2.21 11.97 -7.76
C ASP A 152 -2.72 10.90 -8.72
N TRP A 153 -2.04 9.76 -8.84
CA TRP A 153 -2.54 8.61 -9.57
C TRP A 153 -3.83 8.06 -8.95
N PHE A 154 -3.89 7.95 -7.62
CA PHE A 154 -5.09 7.53 -6.91
C PHE A 154 -6.27 8.47 -7.18
N LYS A 155 -6.06 9.81 -7.06
CA LYS A 155 -7.09 10.81 -7.39
C LYS A 155 -7.55 10.68 -8.85
N SER A 156 -6.62 10.49 -9.77
CA SER A 156 -6.91 10.29 -11.19
C SER A 156 -7.73 9.02 -11.43
N HIS A 157 -7.40 7.92 -10.73
CA HIS A 157 -8.16 6.68 -10.77
C HIS A 157 -9.59 6.87 -10.26
N LEU A 158 -9.77 7.56 -9.13
CA LEU A 158 -11.11 7.86 -8.61
C LEU A 158 -11.92 8.72 -9.58
N ASN A 159 -11.34 9.79 -10.11
CA ASN A 159 -12.01 10.65 -11.08
C ASN A 159 -12.45 9.89 -12.34
N ALA A 160 -11.68 8.89 -12.76
CA ALA A 160 -12.02 8.07 -13.92
C ALA A 160 -13.07 6.99 -13.62
N THR A 161 -13.22 6.57 -12.36
CA THR A 161 -14.03 5.40 -11.99
C THR A 161 -15.26 5.73 -11.14
N CYS A 162 -15.37 6.94 -10.59
CA CYS A 162 -16.50 7.40 -9.81
C CYS A 162 -17.24 8.54 -10.54
N PRO A 163 -18.47 8.32 -10.98
CA PRO A 163 -19.27 9.36 -11.64
C PRO A 163 -19.68 10.51 -10.70
N SER A 164 -19.76 10.23 -9.40
CA SER A 164 -20.14 11.21 -8.37
C SER A 164 -19.34 11.00 -7.08
N GLN A 165 -19.37 12.00 -6.20
CA GLN A 165 -18.79 11.90 -4.85
C GLN A 165 -19.44 10.80 -4.02
N GLU A 166 -20.76 10.58 -4.18
CA GLU A 166 -21.48 9.52 -3.48
C GLU A 166 -21.01 8.13 -3.93
N ASP A 167 -20.79 7.93 -5.23
CA ASP A 167 -20.27 6.67 -5.76
C ASP A 167 -18.84 6.40 -5.28
N CYS A 168 -17.99 7.43 -5.22
CA CYS A 168 -16.66 7.30 -4.62
C CYS A 168 -16.75 6.89 -3.14
N THR A 169 -17.60 7.53 -2.36
CA THR A 169 -17.78 7.22 -0.95
C THR A 169 -18.23 5.77 -0.76
N LYS A 170 -19.19 5.30 -1.56
CA LYS A 170 -19.63 3.90 -1.53
C LYS A 170 -18.52 2.93 -1.92
N LYS A 171 -17.79 3.23 -2.99
CA LYS A 171 -16.67 2.42 -3.47
C LYS A 171 -15.56 2.29 -2.43
N LEU A 172 -15.27 3.37 -1.71
CA LEU A 172 -14.20 3.41 -0.73
C LEU A 172 -14.63 2.89 0.66
N ALA A 173 -15.92 2.78 0.94
CA ALA A 173 -16.43 2.33 2.25
C ALA A 173 -15.99 0.91 2.62
N GLY A 174 -15.83 0.02 1.63
CA GLY A 174 -15.31 -1.35 1.80
C GLY A 174 -13.82 -1.49 1.44
N ALA A 175 -13.08 -0.40 1.31
CA ALA A 175 -11.69 -0.45 0.88
C ALA A 175 -10.70 -0.54 2.05
N LEU A 176 -9.65 -1.34 1.86
CA LEU A 176 -8.46 -1.36 2.70
C LEU A 176 -7.38 -0.48 2.05
N PHE A 177 -6.86 0.47 2.80
CA PHE A 177 -5.73 1.28 2.38
C PHE A 177 -4.45 0.77 3.03
N LEU A 178 -3.42 0.53 2.23
CA LEU A 178 -2.07 0.20 2.66
C LEU A 178 -1.17 1.38 2.29
N VAL A 179 -0.72 2.16 3.28
CA VAL A 179 0.18 3.31 3.09
C VAL A 179 1.55 2.96 3.63
N GLY A 180 2.36 2.38 2.78
CA GLY A 180 3.69 1.87 3.12
C GLY A 180 3.88 0.40 2.66
N GLU A 181 5.10 -0.13 2.74
CA GLU A 181 6.24 0.58 3.32
C GLU A 181 6.73 1.70 2.39
N ILE A 182 7.14 2.80 2.98
CA ILE A 182 7.64 3.99 2.28
C ILE A 182 8.51 4.82 3.22
N GLY A 183 9.46 5.57 2.68
CA GLY A 183 10.35 6.45 3.44
C GLY A 183 11.75 5.87 3.62
N GLY A 184 11.97 4.57 3.46
CA GLY A 184 13.29 3.95 3.53
C GLY A 184 14.25 4.50 2.47
N ASN A 185 13.77 4.72 1.26
CA ASN A 185 14.57 5.23 0.15
C ASN A 185 15.00 6.69 0.33
N ASP A 186 14.25 7.49 1.07
CA ASP A 186 14.64 8.86 1.42
C ASP A 186 15.99 8.91 2.13
N TYR A 187 16.31 7.88 2.92
CA TYR A 187 17.57 7.75 3.65
C TYR A 187 18.59 6.92 2.85
N ASN A 188 18.15 5.84 2.21
CA ASN A 188 19.04 4.94 1.48
C ASN A 188 19.82 5.66 0.38
N TYR A 189 19.16 6.55 -0.37
CA TYR A 189 19.85 7.32 -1.42
C TYR A 189 20.95 8.22 -0.87
N GLY A 190 20.74 8.83 0.29
CA GLY A 190 21.79 9.61 0.96
C GLY A 190 22.98 8.74 1.40
N PHE A 191 22.71 7.56 1.95
CA PHE A 191 23.76 6.62 2.35
C PHE A 191 24.55 6.10 1.15
N LEU A 192 23.89 5.69 0.08
CA LEU A 192 24.52 5.14 -1.12
C LEU A 192 25.40 6.17 -1.86
N GLN A 193 25.07 7.46 -1.74
CA GLN A 193 25.83 8.55 -2.37
C GLN A 193 27.00 9.05 -1.51
N GLY A 194 27.22 8.46 -0.34
CA GLY A 194 28.28 8.87 0.58
C GLY A 194 28.04 10.23 1.24
N THR A 195 26.88 10.86 1.01
CA THR A 195 26.45 12.10 1.68
C THR A 195 25.89 11.83 3.07
N GLY A 196 25.86 10.56 3.47
CA GLY A 196 25.16 9.99 4.60
C GLY A 196 25.77 10.28 5.96
N SER A 197 25.90 11.56 6.32
CA SER A 197 25.95 11.92 7.73
C SER A 197 24.55 11.71 8.33
N ILE A 198 24.47 10.98 9.43
CA ILE A 198 23.20 10.70 10.14
C ILE A 198 22.51 12.01 10.59
N GLN A 199 23.26 13.06 10.87
CA GLN A 199 22.72 14.32 11.38
C GLN A 199 21.82 15.08 10.37
N PRO A 200 22.23 15.29 9.10
CA PRO A 200 21.33 15.87 8.11
C PRO A 200 20.08 15.02 7.89
N MET A 201 20.20 13.70 7.91
CA MET A 201 19.07 12.78 7.70
C MET A 201 18.02 12.88 8.80
N LYS A 202 18.42 13.08 10.06
CA LYS A 202 17.48 13.31 11.17
C LYS A 202 16.63 14.57 10.96
N ALA A 203 17.15 15.55 10.26
CA ALA A 203 16.46 16.83 10.06
C ALA A 203 15.17 16.71 9.21
N TYR A 204 15.10 15.73 8.30
CA TYR A 204 13.90 15.55 7.48
C TYR A 204 12.97 14.39 7.92
N VAL A 205 13.27 13.72 9.04
CA VAL A 205 12.34 12.73 9.62
C VAL A 205 10.92 13.28 9.80
N PRO A 206 10.71 14.48 10.37
CA PRO A 206 9.36 15.05 10.49
C PRO A 206 8.68 15.27 9.13
N GLN A 207 9.44 15.61 8.09
CA GLN A 207 8.91 15.84 6.74
C GLN A 207 8.44 14.52 6.11
N VAL A 208 9.22 13.45 6.26
CA VAL A 208 8.85 12.09 5.82
C VAL A 208 7.55 11.65 6.51
N ILE A 209 7.49 11.80 7.83
CA ILE A 209 6.29 11.45 8.60
C ILE A 209 5.08 12.27 8.13
N ASN A 210 5.23 13.58 7.93
CA ASN A 210 4.15 14.42 7.47
C ASN A 210 3.66 14.02 6.07
N ALA A 211 4.57 13.72 5.14
CA ALA A 211 4.19 13.26 3.80
C ALA A 211 3.36 11.97 3.84
N ILE A 212 3.75 11.00 4.68
CA ILE A 212 2.99 9.77 4.90
C ILE A 212 1.61 10.06 5.51
N MET A 213 1.57 10.89 6.57
CA MET A 213 0.33 11.26 7.24
C MET A 213 -0.63 12.01 6.34
N ASP A 214 -0.14 12.83 5.41
CA ASP A 214 -0.99 13.57 4.49
C ASP A 214 -1.67 12.64 3.48
N VAL A 215 -0.98 11.62 2.97
CA VAL A 215 -1.60 10.58 2.14
C VAL A 215 -2.62 9.78 2.94
N ALA A 216 -2.25 9.36 4.15
CA ALA A 216 -3.16 8.65 5.04
C ALA A 216 -4.45 9.45 5.32
N LYS A 217 -4.37 10.76 5.58
CA LYS A 217 -5.54 11.64 5.78
C LYS A 217 -6.43 11.72 4.54
N VAL A 218 -5.85 11.87 3.35
CA VAL A 218 -6.63 11.93 2.09
C VAL A 218 -7.35 10.61 1.85
N SER A 219 -6.71 9.50 2.15
CA SER A 219 -7.29 8.16 2.04
C SER A 219 -8.48 7.96 3.00
N THR A 220 -8.53 8.72 4.13
CA THR A 220 -9.61 8.61 5.14
C THR A 220 -10.84 9.46 4.85
N ILE A 221 -10.82 10.36 3.88
CA ILE A 221 -11.98 11.17 3.52
C ILE A 221 -13.05 10.26 2.89
N GLY A 222 -13.86 9.63 3.73
CA GLY A 222 -14.94 8.72 3.35
C GLY A 222 -14.70 7.23 3.61
N THR A 223 -13.63 6.85 4.30
CA THR A 223 -13.29 5.44 4.53
C THR A 223 -12.72 5.18 5.93
N SER A 224 -12.79 3.93 6.36
CA SER A 224 -12.09 3.45 7.56
C SER A 224 -10.65 3.08 7.19
N LEU A 225 -9.68 3.72 7.83
CA LEU A 225 -8.25 3.53 7.58
C LEU A 225 -7.67 2.41 8.44
N LEU A 226 -6.83 1.59 7.82
CA LEU A 226 -5.78 0.80 8.49
C LEU A 226 -4.42 1.32 8.04
N ILE A 227 -3.63 1.79 8.99
CA ILE A 227 -2.21 2.11 8.84
C ILE A 227 -1.39 0.92 9.31
#